data_933fa70df51bcae80ea11543fa3f8d7d
#
_entry.id   933fa70df51bcae80ea11543fa3f8d7d
#
_cell.length_a   1.000
_cell.length_b   1.000
_cell.length_c   1.000
_cell.angle_alpha   90.00
_cell.angle_beta   90.00
_cell.angle_gamma   90.00
#
_symmetry.space_group_name_H-M   'P 1'
#
loop_
_entity.id
_entity.type
_entity.pdbx_description
1 polymer ?
#
loop_
_entity_poly.entity_id
_entity_poly.type
_entity_poly.pdbx_seq_one_letter_code
_entity_poly.pdbx_strand_id
1 'polypeptide(L)'
;MQRLPLPARASRSLGLLLAAAALSACTALQNADAPVAQRAAALLPADVLILGEQHDAPAHHAIERETVEALAGQGRLAALVLEMAEQGTGAVTLGPKATEAQVRASLAWNDKAWPWAHYGPAVMAAVRAGVPVIGGNLPRARMKNAMADVSLDAQLGGEAYRAQQNAVRDGHCGLLPETQIVPMARIQVGRDRAMAQAVVKARQPGKTVLLIAGAGHATKALGVPQHLPTEVTVKAVRLQAGESPDTGDEARTRSGYDAVWLTPPLPPKDYCAALRGRP
;
A
#
# COMPACT_ATOMS: atom_id res chain seq x y z
N MET A 1 41.46 -60.50 51.18
CA MET A 1 41.05 -59.12 51.03
C MET A 1 41.22 -58.74 49.59
N GLN A 2 40.19 -59.00 48.79
CA GLN A 2 40.20 -58.72 47.33
C GLN A 2 39.46 -57.39 47.14
N ARG A 3 40.16 -56.44 46.48
CA ARG A 3 39.56 -55.14 46.05
C ARG A 3 39.00 -55.32 44.67
N LEU A 4 37.69 -55.11 44.55
CA LEU A 4 36.98 -55.02 43.23
C LEU A 4 37.29 -53.70 42.60
N PRO A 5 37.52 -53.67 41.27
CA PRO A 5 37.68 -52.40 40.54
C PRO A 5 36.30 -51.80 40.22
N LEU A 6 36.20 -50.47 40.37
CA LEU A 6 35.07 -49.63 39.98
C LEU A 6 34.96 -49.50 38.46
N PRO A 7 33.79 -49.50 37.88
CA PRO A 7 33.63 -49.32 36.47
C PRO A 7 33.84 -47.87 36.04
N ALA A 8 34.57 -47.69 34.94
CA ALA A 8 34.82 -46.44 34.29
C ALA A 8 33.50 -45.83 33.79
N ARG A 9 33.20 -44.61 34.23
CA ARG A 9 32.11 -43.81 33.68
C ARG A 9 32.47 -43.33 32.28
N ALA A 10 31.83 -43.88 31.24
CA ALA A 10 31.87 -43.37 29.90
C ALA A 10 31.14 -42.03 29.89
N SER A 11 31.88 -40.94 29.78
CA SER A 11 31.36 -39.60 29.45
C SER A 11 30.81 -39.62 28.04
N ARG A 12 29.51 -39.82 27.87
CA ARG A 12 28.82 -39.53 26.62
C ARG A 12 28.72 -38.02 26.51
N SER A 13 29.61 -37.45 25.74
CA SER A 13 29.52 -36.09 25.25
C SER A 13 28.23 -35.93 24.47
N LEU A 14 27.20 -35.43 25.12
CA LEU A 14 25.97 -35.00 24.49
C LEU A 14 26.30 -33.74 23.70
N GLY A 15 26.71 -33.93 22.45
CA GLY A 15 26.82 -32.88 21.47
C GLY A 15 25.42 -32.30 21.25
N LEU A 16 25.07 -31.28 22.03
CA LEU A 16 23.93 -30.44 21.75
C LEU A 16 24.21 -29.78 20.41
N LEU A 17 23.64 -30.34 19.35
CA LEU A 17 23.36 -29.65 18.14
C LEU A 17 22.36 -28.53 18.48
N LEU A 18 22.87 -27.38 18.91
CA LEU A 18 22.20 -26.11 18.74
C LEU A 18 22.14 -25.87 17.24
N ALA A 19 21.17 -26.50 16.58
CA ALA A 19 20.62 -25.96 15.37
C ALA A 19 20.01 -24.60 15.75
N ALA A 20 20.88 -23.59 15.76
CA ALA A 20 20.45 -22.22 15.70
C ALA A 20 19.64 -22.10 14.43
N ALA A 21 18.33 -22.23 14.57
CA ALA A 21 17.37 -21.67 13.64
C ALA A 21 17.59 -20.16 13.72
N ALA A 22 18.63 -19.68 13.05
CA ALA A 22 18.70 -18.35 12.56
C ALA A 22 17.54 -18.22 11.56
N LEU A 23 16.34 -18.04 12.10
CA LEU A 23 15.25 -17.40 11.42
C LEU A 23 15.75 -15.99 11.16
N SER A 24 16.58 -15.90 10.15
CA SER A 24 16.90 -14.68 9.48
C SER A 24 15.58 -14.07 9.11
N ALA A 25 15.16 -13.06 9.84
CA ALA A 25 14.26 -12.05 9.37
C ALA A 25 15.00 -11.31 8.24
N CYS A 26 15.28 -12.03 7.16
CA CYS A 26 15.50 -11.45 5.87
C CYS A 26 14.18 -10.80 5.50
N THR A 27 14.01 -9.52 5.82
CA THR A 27 13.26 -8.63 4.95
C THR A 27 13.89 -8.85 3.57
N ALA A 28 13.29 -9.78 2.84
CA ALA A 28 13.76 -10.14 1.53
C ALA A 28 13.68 -8.87 0.71
N LEU A 29 14.82 -8.33 0.34
CA LEU A 29 14.98 -7.67 -0.95
C LEU A 29 14.46 -8.72 -1.92
N GLN A 30 13.14 -8.68 -2.18
CA GLN A 30 12.53 -9.59 -3.12
C GLN A 30 13.20 -9.23 -4.43
N ASN A 31 13.92 -10.18 -5.00
CA ASN A 31 14.67 -10.03 -6.23
C ASN A 31 13.89 -9.11 -7.15
N ALA A 32 14.43 -7.93 -7.46
CA ALA A 32 13.79 -6.96 -8.34
C ALA A 32 13.43 -7.62 -9.69
N ASP A 33 14.17 -8.68 -10.05
CA ASP A 33 14.00 -9.48 -11.26
C ASP A 33 12.93 -10.58 -11.15
N ALA A 34 12.40 -10.86 -9.95
CA ALA A 34 11.35 -11.87 -9.82
C ALA A 34 10.03 -11.39 -10.44
N PRO A 35 9.29 -12.26 -11.15
CA PRO A 35 7.99 -11.91 -11.70
C PRO A 35 7.04 -11.34 -10.62
N VAL A 36 6.23 -10.36 -10.98
CA VAL A 36 5.28 -9.69 -10.06
C VAL A 36 4.39 -10.72 -9.36
N ALA A 37 3.91 -11.73 -10.08
CA ALA A 37 3.10 -12.81 -9.52
C ALA A 37 3.80 -13.54 -8.35
N GLN A 38 5.10 -13.79 -8.46
CA GLN A 38 5.89 -14.44 -7.41
C GLN A 38 6.09 -13.49 -6.22
N ARG A 39 6.40 -12.22 -6.48
CA ARG A 39 6.55 -11.20 -5.42
C ARG A 39 5.25 -10.99 -4.65
N ALA A 40 4.12 -10.93 -5.35
CA ALA A 40 2.80 -10.83 -4.72
C ALA A 40 2.46 -12.07 -3.90
N ALA A 41 2.71 -13.27 -4.44
CA ALA A 41 2.47 -14.54 -3.74
C ALA A 41 3.26 -14.66 -2.43
N ALA A 42 4.49 -14.13 -2.38
CA ALA A 42 5.33 -14.15 -1.19
C ALA A 42 4.80 -13.29 -0.02
N LEU A 43 3.87 -12.36 -0.29
CA LEU A 43 3.22 -11.52 0.72
C LEU A 43 1.93 -12.12 1.27
N LEU A 44 1.48 -13.24 0.71
CA LEU A 44 0.22 -13.88 1.08
C LEU A 44 0.46 -15.09 2.01
N PRO A 45 -0.50 -15.45 2.87
CA PRO A 45 -1.85 -14.88 2.94
C PRO A 45 -1.90 -13.50 3.61
N ALA A 46 -2.78 -12.63 3.12
CA ALA A 46 -3.15 -11.36 3.72
C ALA A 46 -4.59 -11.00 3.34
N ASP A 47 -5.34 -10.39 4.25
CA ASP A 47 -6.69 -9.88 3.93
C ASP A 47 -6.61 -8.68 2.97
N VAL A 48 -5.54 -7.90 3.08
CA VAL A 48 -5.31 -6.68 2.32
C VAL A 48 -3.88 -6.63 1.81
N LEU A 49 -3.72 -6.35 0.54
CA LEU A 49 -2.45 -5.97 -0.07
C LEU A 49 -2.58 -4.52 -0.57
N ILE A 50 -1.68 -3.65 -0.15
CA ILE A 50 -1.65 -2.25 -0.58
C ILE A 50 -0.41 -2.06 -1.47
N LEU A 51 -0.61 -1.58 -2.69
CA LEU A 51 0.46 -1.09 -3.55
C LEU A 51 0.51 0.44 -3.43
N GLY A 52 1.59 0.92 -2.85
CA GLY A 52 1.88 2.34 -2.70
C GLY A 52 2.72 2.82 -3.87
N GLU A 53 2.10 3.55 -4.78
CA GLU A 53 2.71 3.98 -6.04
C GLU A 53 3.25 5.41 -6.00
N GLN A 54 4.02 5.75 -7.03
CA GLN A 54 4.26 7.10 -7.50
C GLN A 54 3.42 7.30 -8.76
N HIS A 55 2.43 8.18 -8.68
CA HIS A 55 1.32 8.30 -9.66
C HIS A 55 1.73 8.58 -11.12
N ASP A 56 2.93 9.03 -11.37
CA ASP A 56 3.45 9.29 -12.71
C ASP A 56 4.52 8.30 -13.17
N ALA A 57 4.64 7.16 -12.49
CA ALA A 57 5.60 6.10 -12.82
C ALA A 57 4.97 5.00 -13.68
N PRO A 58 5.24 4.91 -15.00
CA PRO A 58 4.61 3.90 -15.86
C PRO A 58 4.90 2.45 -15.43
N ALA A 59 6.09 2.19 -14.87
CA ALA A 59 6.44 0.87 -14.36
C ALA A 59 5.58 0.45 -13.16
N HIS A 60 5.10 1.40 -12.35
CA HIS A 60 4.18 1.11 -11.24
C HIS A 60 2.83 0.65 -11.77
N HIS A 61 2.27 1.33 -12.77
CA HIS A 61 0.99 0.96 -13.39
C HIS A 61 1.05 -0.42 -14.06
N ALA A 62 2.21 -0.81 -14.61
CA ALA A 62 2.42 -2.16 -15.14
C ALA A 62 2.38 -3.21 -14.01
N ILE A 63 3.07 -2.96 -12.89
CA ILE A 63 3.07 -3.82 -11.70
C ILE A 63 1.67 -3.96 -11.10
N GLU A 64 0.91 -2.89 -11.05
CA GLU A 64 -0.47 -2.90 -10.56
C GLU A 64 -1.35 -3.82 -11.39
N ARG A 65 -1.30 -3.68 -12.72
CA ARG A 65 -2.01 -4.55 -13.64
C ARG A 65 -1.60 -6.02 -13.46
N GLU A 66 -0.31 -6.30 -13.47
CA GLU A 66 0.21 -7.66 -13.31
C GLU A 66 -0.18 -8.27 -11.96
N THR A 67 -0.23 -7.47 -10.89
CA THR A 67 -0.70 -7.92 -9.57
C THR A 67 -2.18 -8.28 -9.61
N VAL A 68 -3.01 -7.45 -10.25
CA VAL A 68 -4.44 -7.76 -10.46
C VAL A 68 -4.60 -9.06 -11.24
N GLU A 69 -3.90 -9.20 -12.37
CA GLU A 69 -3.96 -10.39 -13.22
C GLU A 69 -3.54 -11.65 -12.45
N ALA A 70 -2.44 -11.57 -11.68
CA ALA A 70 -1.93 -12.69 -10.91
C ALA A 70 -2.91 -13.15 -9.81
N LEU A 71 -3.44 -12.21 -9.03
CA LEU A 71 -4.36 -12.53 -7.93
C LEU A 71 -5.73 -13.00 -8.45
N ALA A 72 -6.24 -12.37 -9.50
CA ALA A 72 -7.50 -12.74 -10.13
C ALA A 72 -7.41 -14.11 -10.81
N GLY A 73 -6.33 -14.38 -11.56
CA GLY A 73 -6.09 -15.67 -12.21
C GLY A 73 -6.00 -16.84 -11.23
N GLN A 74 -5.59 -16.59 -9.98
CA GLN A 74 -5.58 -17.58 -8.89
C GLN A 74 -6.90 -17.66 -8.12
N GLY A 75 -7.92 -16.86 -8.46
CA GLY A 75 -9.17 -16.76 -7.71
C GLY A 75 -9.04 -16.13 -6.32
N ARG A 76 -7.91 -15.48 -6.04
CA ARG A 76 -7.55 -14.93 -4.73
C ARG A 76 -7.90 -13.45 -4.54
N LEU A 77 -8.30 -12.74 -5.60
CA LEU A 77 -8.67 -11.33 -5.52
C LEU A 77 -10.13 -11.17 -5.11
N ALA A 78 -10.37 -10.53 -3.96
CA ALA A 78 -11.72 -10.23 -3.47
C ALA A 78 -12.32 -9.01 -4.18
N ALA A 79 -11.52 -7.95 -4.29
CA ALA A 79 -11.86 -6.69 -4.95
C ALA A 79 -10.59 -5.90 -5.26
N LEU A 80 -10.70 -4.99 -6.23
CA LEU A 80 -9.75 -3.92 -6.48
C LEU A 80 -10.33 -2.61 -5.93
N VAL A 81 -9.66 -1.98 -4.96
CA VAL A 81 -10.01 -0.67 -4.40
C VAL A 81 -9.02 0.37 -4.92
N LEU A 82 -9.52 1.55 -5.28
CA LEU A 82 -8.73 2.60 -5.93
C LEU A 82 -8.82 3.93 -5.16
N GLU A 83 -7.68 4.56 -4.91
CA GLU A 83 -7.62 5.97 -4.50
C GLU A 83 -8.15 6.90 -5.61
N MET A 84 -7.98 6.53 -6.87
CA MET A 84 -8.30 7.32 -8.06
C MET A 84 -9.80 7.50 -8.29
N ALA A 85 -10.63 6.75 -7.56
CA ALA A 85 -12.09 6.83 -7.62
C ALA A 85 -12.69 7.09 -6.22
N GLU A 86 -13.79 7.86 -6.18
CA GLU A 86 -14.42 8.26 -4.93
C GLU A 86 -15.22 7.11 -4.28
N GLN A 87 -15.22 7.05 -2.95
CA GLN A 87 -16.07 6.14 -2.19
C GLN A 87 -17.55 6.32 -2.57
N GLY A 88 -18.23 5.22 -2.82
CA GLY A 88 -19.61 5.21 -3.31
C GLY A 88 -19.74 5.03 -4.81
N THR A 89 -18.63 5.09 -5.57
CA THR A 89 -18.58 4.70 -6.97
C THR A 89 -18.00 3.31 -7.12
N GLY A 90 -18.27 2.62 -8.23
CA GLY A 90 -17.70 1.31 -8.46
C GLY A 90 -18.32 0.56 -9.64
N ALA A 91 -17.57 -0.39 -10.19
CA ALA A 91 -18.00 -1.29 -11.25
C ALA A 91 -18.39 -2.68 -10.69
N VAL A 92 -19.11 -2.69 -9.56
CA VAL A 92 -19.45 -3.92 -8.82
C VAL A 92 -20.51 -4.75 -9.53
N THR A 93 -21.46 -4.09 -10.21
CA THR A 93 -22.57 -4.76 -10.91
C THR A 93 -22.31 -5.00 -12.40
N LEU A 94 -21.16 -4.53 -12.90
CA LEU A 94 -20.80 -4.71 -14.30
C LEU A 94 -20.19 -6.10 -14.51
N GLY A 95 -20.67 -6.77 -15.58
CA GLY A 95 -20.13 -8.08 -15.95
C GLY A 95 -18.79 -7.99 -16.69
N PRO A 96 -18.10 -9.14 -16.90
CA PRO A 96 -16.78 -9.20 -17.53
C PRO A 96 -16.72 -8.64 -18.97
N LYS A 97 -17.87 -8.49 -19.63
CA LYS A 97 -17.97 -7.93 -21.00
C LYS A 97 -18.20 -6.42 -21.01
N ALA A 98 -18.20 -5.74 -19.85
CA ALA A 98 -18.39 -4.30 -19.77
C ALA A 98 -17.32 -3.56 -20.58
N THR A 99 -17.76 -2.52 -21.30
CA THR A 99 -16.85 -1.66 -22.05
C THR A 99 -16.12 -0.69 -21.11
N GLU A 100 -14.98 -0.17 -21.54
CA GLU A 100 -14.27 0.87 -20.80
C GLU A 100 -15.15 2.07 -20.49
N ALA A 101 -15.97 2.49 -21.46
CA ALA A 101 -16.89 3.63 -21.28
C ALA A 101 -17.90 3.36 -20.14
N GLN A 102 -18.46 2.15 -20.04
CA GLN A 102 -19.36 1.76 -18.96
C GLN A 102 -18.65 1.75 -17.60
N VAL A 103 -17.43 1.21 -17.56
CA VAL A 103 -16.62 1.14 -16.33
C VAL A 103 -16.24 2.53 -15.85
N ARG A 104 -15.75 3.39 -16.75
CA ARG A 104 -15.43 4.79 -16.44
C ARG A 104 -16.62 5.57 -15.92
N ALA A 105 -17.79 5.40 -16.56
CA ALA A 105 -19.03 6.03 -16.10
C ALA A 105 -19.44 5.55 -14.69
N SER A 106 -19.35 4.24 -14.42
CA SER A 106 -19.70 3.65 -13.12
C SER A 106 -18.77 4.08 -12.00
N LEU A 107 -17.49 4.33 -12.31
CA LEU A 107 -16.49 4.85 -11.38
C LEU A 107 -16.55 6.40 -11.27
N ALA A 108 -17.40 7.09 -12.03
CA ALA A 108 -17.38 8.55 -12.18
C ALA A 108 -15.96 9.07 -12.45
N TRP A 109 -15.23 8.40 -13.37
CA TRP A 109 -13.80 8.57 -13.57
C TRP A 109 -13.41 9.99 -13.98
N ASN A 110 -12.48 10.58 -13.27
CA ASN A 110 -11.96 11.92 -13.55
C ASN A 110 -10.62 11.83 -14.30
N ASP A 111 -10.69 11.83 -15.62
CA ASP A 111 -9.54 11.68 -16.51
C ASP A 111 -8.52 12.84 -16.42
N LYS A 112 -8.97 14.03 -15.98
CA LYS A 112 -8.06 15.18 -15.78
C LYS A 112 -7.18 15.01 -14.56
N ALA A 113 -7.70 14.36 -13.51
CA ALA A 113 -6.94 14.08 -12.30
C ALA A 113 -6.11 12.82 -12.45
N TRP A 114 -6.67 11.80 -13.10
CA TRP A 114 -6.13 10.45 -13.20
C TRP A 114 -6.27 9.96 -14.64
N PRO A 115 -5.23 10.09 -15.48
CA PRO A 115 -5.32 9.63 -16.87
C PRO A 115 -5.72 8.15 -16.94
N TRP A 116 -6.80 7.84 -17.66
CA TRP A 116 -7.30 6.47 -17.77
C TRP A 116 -6.25 5.50 -18.35
N ALA A 117 -5.39 6.00 -19.23
CA ALA A 117 -4.31 5.21 -19.81
C ALA A 117 -3.37 4.58 -18.76
N HIS A 118 -3.27 5.18 -17.58
CA HIS A 118 -2.45 4.67 -16.48
C HIS A 118 -3.17 3.53 -15.73
N TYR A 119 -4.39 3.74 -15.31
CA TYR A 119 -5.12 2.85 -14.38
C TYR A 119 -6.10 1.92 -15.08
N GLY A 120 -6.58 2.31 -16.28
CA GLY A 120 -7.53 1.52 -17.07
C GLY A 120 -7.10 0.08 -17.31
N PRO A 121 -5.84 -0.20 -17.63
CA PRO A 121 -5.37 -1.59 -17.80
C PRO A 121 -5.57 -2.46 -16.55
N ALA A 122 -5.25 -1.99 -15.36
CA ALA A 122 -5.47 -2.72 -14.10
C ALA A 122 -6.96 -2.87 -13.78
N VAL A 123 -7.73 -1.80 -13.95
CA VAL A 123 -9.19 -1.77 -13.75
C VAL A 123 -9.88 -2.77 -14.67
N MET A 124 -9.56 -2.75 -15.96
CA MET A 124 -10.19 -3.63 -16.93
C MET A 124 -9.76 -5.09 -16.77
N ALA A 125 -8.54 -5.35 -16.29
CA ALA A 125 -8.12 -6.70 -15.92
C ALA A 125 -9.01 -7.26 -14.80
N ALA A 126 -9.28 -6.48 -13.75
CA ALA A 126 -10.19 -6.86 -12.67
C ALA A 126 -11.61 -7.09 -13.18
N VAL A 127 -12.17 -6.17 -13.95
CA VAL A 127 -13.52 -6.28 -14.52
C VAL A 127 -13.67 -7.53 -15.40
N ARG A 128 -12.71 -7.79 -16.29
CA ARG A 128 -12.72 -8.99 -17.17
C ARG A 128 -12.62 -10.30 -16.39
N ALA A 129 -11.95 -10.26 -15.24
CA ALA A 129 -11.90 -11.41 -14.33
C ALA A 129 -13.15 -11.55 -13.45
N GLY A 130 -14.14 -10.66 -13.59
CA GLY A 130 -15.35 -10.67 -12.74
C GLY A 130 -15.10 -10.18 -11.32
N VAL A 131 -13.99 -9.49 -11.08
CA VAL A 131 -13.62 -8.95 -9.77
C VAL A 131 -14.23 -7.55 -9.60
N PRO A 132 -14.91 -7.25 -8.48
CA PRO A 132 -15.42 -5.94 -8.18
C PRO A 132 -14.33 -4.86 -8.17
N VAL A 133 -14.60 -3.71 -8.81
CA VAL A 133 -13.75 -2.52 -8.71
C VAL A 133 -14.51 -1.45 -7.95
N ILE A 134 -13.88 -0.86 -6.93
CA ILE A 134 -14.52 -0.01 -5.93
C ILE A 134 -13.70 1.27 -5.76
N GLY A 135 -14.35 2.43 -5.79
CA GLY A 135 -13.75 3.70 -5.39
C GLY A 135 -13.54 3.76 -3.88
N GLY A 136 -12.34 4.10 -3.45
CA GLY A 136 -11.94 4.14 -2.04
C GLY A 136 -11.77 5.54 -1.46
N ASN A 137 -11.55 6.55 -2.30
CA ASN A 137 -11.15 7.87 -1.83
C ASN A 137 -12.29 8.64 -1.14
N LEU A 138 -11.93 9.55 -0.25
CA LEU A 138 -12.87 10.51 0.32
C LEU A 138 -13.52 11.33 -0.80
N PRO A 139 -14.86 11.35 -0.90
CA PRO A 139 -15.54 12.14 -1.92
C PRO A 139 -15.15 13.62 -1.84
N ARG A 140 -14.86 14.22 -2.99
CA ARG A 140 -14.47 15.63 -3.09
C ARG A 140 -15.44 16.57 -2.37
N ALA A 141 -16.73 16.29 -2.44
CA ALA A 141 -17.77 17.03 -1.75
C ALA A 141 -17.62 17.01 -0.21
N ARG A 142 -16.92 16.02 0.35
CA ARG A 142 -16.67 15.87 1.79
C ARG A 142 -15.34 16.50 2.25
N MET A 143 -14.46 16.90 1.35
CA MET A 143 -13.13 17.42 1.72
C MET A 143 -13.21 18.66 2.60
N LYS A 144 -14.14 19.59 2.29
CA LYS A 144 -14.35 20.80 3.12
C LYS A 144 -14.77 20.45 4.56
N ASN A 145 -15.64 19.45 4.70
CA ASN A 145 -16.07 18.99 6.02
C ASN A 145 -14.91 18.32 6.78
N ALA A 146 -14.10 17.50 6.09
CA ALA A 146 -12.91 16.88 6.67
C ALA A 146 -11.89 17.93 7.15
N MET A 147 -11.69 19.03 6.42
CA MET A 147 -10.82 20.13 6.88
C MET A 147 -11.24 20.72 8.23
N ALA A 148 -12.56 20.79 8.47
CA ALA A 148 -13.13 21.34 9.69
C ALA A 148 -13.31 20.30 10.82
N ASP A 149 -13.18 19.01 10.53
CA ASP A 149 -13.46 17.92 11.48
C ASP A 149 -12.27 17.70 12.41
N VAL A 150 -12.32 18.33 13.58
CA VAL A 150 -11.27 18.19 14.63
C VAL A 150 -11.14 16.76 15.18
N SER A 151 -12.17 15.90 15.00
CA SER A 151 -12.07 14.51 15.45
C SER A 151 -11.03 13.70 14.69
N LEU A 152 -10.64 14.17 13.50
CA LEU A 152 -9.59 13.55 12.70
C LEU A 152 -8.19 13.75 13.30
N ASP A 153 -7.98 14.76 14.13
CA ASP A 153 -6.69 15.01 14.79
C ASP A 153 -6.30 13.88 15.77
N ALA A 154 -7.29 13.18 16.32
CA ALA A 154 -7.11 12.10 17.27
C ALA A 154 -7.06 10.69 16.63
N GLN A 155 -7.13 10.59 15.29
CA GLN A 155 -7.15 9.30 14.60
C GLN A 155 -5.76 8.67 14.45
N LEU A 156 -4.72 9.45 14.62
CA LEU A 156 -3.32 9.02 14.67
C LEU A 156 -2.73 9.37 16.03
N GLY A 157 -1.76 8.61 16.51
CA GLY A 157 -0.97 9.00 17.67
C GLY A 157 -0.26 10.34 17.44
N GLY A 158 0.05 11.09 18.50
CA GLY A 158 0.56 12.46 18.37
C GLY A 158 1.84 12.58 17.53
N GLU A 159 2.74 11.59 17.57
CA GLU A 159 3.93 11.56 16.71
C GLU A 159 3.56 11.32 15.24
N ALA A 160 2.71 10.35 14.96
CA ALA A 160 2.24 10.04 13.63
C ALA A 160 1.46 11.23 13.01
N TYR A 161 0.65 11.93 13.83
CA TYR A 161 -0.06 13.11 13.33
C TYR A 161 0.88 14.27 13.00
N ARG A 162 1.94 14.49 13.79
CA ARG A 162 2.99 15.47 13.44
C ARG A 162 3.74 15.06 12.16
N ALA A 163 4.04 13.78 11.99
CA ALA A 163 4.66 13.27 10.76
C ALA A 163 3.74 13.48 9.55
N GLN A 164 2.42 13.30 9.70
CA GLN A 164 1.43 13.60 8.66
C GLN A 164 1.43 15.09 8.27
N GLN A 165 1.53 15.99 9.26
CA GLN A 165 1.64 17.42 8.99
C GLN A 165 2.93 17.77 8.24
N ASN A 166 4.05 17.13 8.58
CA ASN A 166 5.32 17.33 7.86
C ASN A 166 5.19 16.80 6.41
N ALA A 167 4.60 15.62 6.21
CA ALA A 167 4.33 15.10 4.87
C ALA A 167 3.47 16.06 4.02
N VAL A 168 2.51 16.76 4.64
CA VAL A 168 1.73 17.81 3.97
C VAL A 168 2.63 19.01 3.58
N ARG A 169 3.52 19.46 4.47
CA ARG A 169 4.47 20.56 4.14
C ARG A 169 5.36 20.18 2.97
N ASP A 170 5.96 19.00 3.04
CA ASP A 170 6.88 18.49 2.03
C ASP A 170 6.18 18.27 0.67
N GLY A 171 5.00 17.66 0.68
CA GLY A 171 4.19 17.44 -0.53
C GLY A 171 3.69 18.74 -1.18
N HIS A 172 3.71 19.85 -0.46
CA HIS A 172 3.39 21.18 -0.99
C HIS A 172 4.64 22.08 -1.07
N CYS A 173 5.84 21.48 -0.99
CA CYS A 173 7.12 22.19 -1.17
C CYS A 173 7.35 23.34 -0.17
N GLY A 174 6.77 23.24 1.02
CA GLY A 174 6.83 24.32 2.02
C GLY A 174 6.07 25.61 1.64
N LEU A 175 5.26 25.57 0.58
CA LEU A 175 4.57 26.76 0.07
C LEU A 175 3.17 26.98 0.67
N LEU A 176 2.65 25.99 1.42
CA LEU A 176 1.38 26.18 2.12
C LEU A 176 1.56 27.08 3.35
N PRO A 177 0.62 28.04 3.59
CA PRO A 177 0.54 28.73 4.86
C PRO A 177 0.39 27.76 6.03
N GLU A 178 1.05 27.99 7.16
CA GLU A 178 0.98 27.13 8.34
C GLU A 178 -0.47 26.90 8.83
N THR A 179 -1.34 27.90 8.65
CA THR A 179 -2.79 27.79 8.96
C THR A 179 -3.52 26.74 8.13
N GLN A 180 -2.95 26.29 7.01
CA GLN A 180 -3.53 25.27 6.13
C GLN A 180 -2.99 23.87 6.43
N ILE A 181 -1.90 23.73 7.17
CA ILE A 181 -1.25 22.43 7.40
C ILE A 181 -2.19 21.46 8.13
N VAL A 182 -2.76 21.87 9.25
CA VAL A 182 -3.70 21.05 10.03
C VAL A 182 -4.95 20.68 9.21
N PRO A 183 -5.66 21.64 8.57
CA PRO A 183 -6.79 21.30 7.69
C PRO A 183 -6.42 20.31 6.58
N MET A 184 -5.26 20.44 5.96
CA MET A 184 -4.82 19.51 4.90
C MET A 184 -4.42 18.15 5.46
N ALA A 185 -3.82 18.08 6.64
CA ALA A 185 -3.54 16.81 7.33
C ALA A 185 -4.85 16.05 7.64
N ARG A 186 -5.91 16.75 8.08
CA ARG A 186 -7.23 16.17 8.28
C ARG A 186 -7.80 15.56 6.99
N ILE A 187 -7.61 16.22 5.84
CA ILE A 187 -8.02 15.64 4.55
C ILE A 187 -7.29 14.31 4.32
N GLN A 188 -5.98 14.24 4.54
CA GLN A 188 -5.22 13.00 4.34
C GLN A 188 -5.74 11.88 5.26
N VAL A 189 -5.91 12.16 6.55
CA VAL A 189 -6.51 11.21 7.49
C VAL A 189 -7.92 10.78 7.06
N GLY A 190 -8.73 11.73 6.59
CA GLY A 190 -10.07 11.43 6.07
C GLY A 190 -10.06 10.53 4.84
N ARG A 191 -9.08 10.70 3.94
CA ARG A 191 -8.88 9.84 2.76
C ARG A 191 -8.47 8.43 3.18
N ASP A 192 -7.49 8.31 4.08
CA ASP A 192 -7.04 7.02 4.60
C ASP A 192 -8.18 6.24 5.25
N ARG A 193 -8.99 6.90 6.07
CA ARG A 193 -10.18 6.29 6.68
C ARG A 193 -11.22 5.85 5.66
N ALA A 194 -11.47 6.65 4.63
CA ALA A 194 -12.41 6.27 3.56
C ALA A 194 -11.93 5.03 2.81
N MET A 195 -10.64 4.98 2.45
CA MET A 195 -10.03 3.81 1.81
C MET A 195 -10.05 2.59 2.72
N ALA A 196 -9.72 2.73 4.00
CA ALA A 196 -9.80 1.63 4.97
C ALA A 196 -11.24 1.07 5.07
N GLN A 197 -12.25 1.93 5.14
CA GLN A 197 -13.65 1.51 5.16
C GLN A 197 -14.05 0.77 3.88
N ALA A 198 -13.64 1.24 2.71
CA ALA A 198 -13.89 0.58 1.43
C ALA A 198 -13.24 -0.82 1.38
N VAL A 199 -12.00 -0.92 1.84
CA VAL A 199 -11.25 -2.17 1.93
C VAL A 199 -11.93 -3.16 2.87
N VAL A 200 -12.27 -2.74 4.10
CA VAL A 200 -12.93 -3.60 5.09
C VAL A 200 -14.26 -4.14 4.57
N LYS A 201 -15.06 -3.28 3.93
CA LYS A 201 -16.36 -3.67 3.34
C LYS A 201 -16.22 -4.66 2.18
N ALA A 202 -15.09 -4.64 1.46
CA ALA A 202 -14.84 -5.47 0.30
C ALA A 202 -14.23 -6.85 0.64
N ARG A 203 -13.87 -7.10 1.90
CA ARG A 203 -13.22 -8.34 2.32
C ARG A 203 -14.09 -9.56 2.09
N GLN A 204 -13.45 -10.66 1.71
CA GLN A 204 -14.05 -11.98 1.56
C GLN A 204 -13.12 -13.01 2.23
N PRO A 205 -13.66 -13.98 2.98
CA PRO A 205 -12.84 -15.02 3.60
C PRO A 205 -11.94 -15.73 2.58
N GLY A 206 -10.66 -15.88 2.91
CA GLY A 206 -9.67 -16.58 2.09
C GLY A 206 -9.21 -15.84 0.82
N LYS A 207 -9.68 -14.60 0.60
CA LYS A 207 -9.26 -13.76 -0.51
C LYS A 207 -8.64 -12.44 -0.02
N THR A 208 -7.90 -11.80 -0.90
CA THR A 208 -7.19 -10.54 -0.66
C THR A 208 -7.89 -9.38 -1.35
N VAL A 209 -8.11 -8.28 -0.67
CA VAL A 209 -8.45 -7.00 -1.28
C VAL A 209 -7.16 -6.33 -1.71
N LEU A 210 -7.06 -5.91 -2.96
CA LEU A 210 -5.96 -5.10 -3.46
C LEU A 210 -6.35 -3.63 -3.42
N LEU A 211 -5.58 -2.80 -2.72
CA LEU A 211 -5.70 -1.35 -2.75
C LEU A 211 -4.54 -0.77 -3.56
N ILE A 212 -4.85 0.05 -4.55
CA ILE A 212 -3.88 0.88 -5.28
C ILE A 212 -4.03 2.33 -4.79
N ALA A 213 -2.95 2.88 -4.26
CA ALA A 213 -2.92 4.24 -3.72
C ALA A 213 -1.50 4.82 -3.78
N GLY A 214 -1.36 6.12 -3.64
CA GLY A 214 -0.06 6.75 -3.48
C GLY A 214 0.72 6.22 -2.28
N ALA A 215 2.05 6.19 -2.37
CA ALA A 215 2.92 5.58 -1.35
C ALA A 215 2.66 6.12 0.07
N GLY A 216 2.32 7.40 0.22
CA GLY A 216 1.98 7.99 1.52
C GLY A 216 0.79 7.31 2.20
N HIS A 217 -0.21 6.90 1.43
CA HIS A 217 -1.40 6.19 1.92
C HIS A 217 -1.12 4.72 2.27
N ALA A 218 -0.08 4.13 1.69
CA ALA A 218 0.31 2.74 1.95
C ALA A 218 1.20 2.57 3.19
N THR A 219 1.82 3.65 3.70
CA THR A 219 2.74 3.55 4.84
C THR A 219 2.02 3.11 6.12
N LYS A 220 2.60 2.12 6.80
CA LYS A 220 2.04 1.57 8.04
C LYS A 220 2.00 2.57 9.18
N ALA A 221 2.87 3.57 9.17
CA ALA A 221 2.97 4.54 10.23
C ALA A 221 1.88 5.63 10.18
N LEU A 222 1.38 5.97 8.99
CA LEU A 222 0.53 7.15 8.79
C LEU A 222 -0.75 6.86 7.98
N GLY A 223 -0.68 5.90 7.05
CA GLY A 223 -1.69 5.71 6.01
C GLY A 223 -2.83 4.77 6.40
N VAL A 224 -3.45 4.20 5.38
CA VAL A 224 -4.60 3.28 5.47
C VAL A 224 -4.44 2.18 6.53
N PRO A 225 -3.23 1.56 6.72
CA PRO A 225 -3.07 0.53 7.74
C PRO A 225 -3.41 0.97 9.16
N GLN A 226 -3.24 2.27 9.50
CA GLN A 226 -3.59 2.82 10.83
C GLN A 226 -5.09 2.82 11.12
N HIS A 227 -5.91 2.69 10.10
CA HIS A 227 -7.37 2.79 10.18
C HIS A 227 -8.07 1.45 9.93
N LEU A 228 -7.30 0.37 9.76
CA LEU A 228 -7.84 -0.99 9.66
C LEU A 228 -8.06 -1.59 11.06
N PRO A 229 -9.09 -2.42 11.24
CA PRO A 229 -9.26 -3.20 12.46
C PRO A 229 -8.04 -4.10 12.72
N THR A 230 -7.72 -4.34 13.99
CA THR A 230 -6.50 -5.07 14.41
C THR A 230 -6.47 -6.54 13.95
N GLU A 231 -7.63 -7.13 13.70
CA GLU A 231 -7.77 -8.50 13.18
C GLU A 231 -7.54 -8.60 11.67
N VAL A 232 -7.41 -7.46 10.96
CA VAL A 232 -7.16 -7.44 9.51
C VAL A 232 -5.68 -7.57 9.24
N THR A 233 -5.29 -8.65 8.58
CA THR A 233 -3.91 -8.83 8.14
C THR A 233 -3.63 -7.96 6.90
N VAL A 234 -2.70 -7.02 7.02
CA VAL A 234 -2.32 -6.11 5.93
C VAL A 234 -0.87 -6.26 5.55
N LYS A 235 -0.61 -6.28 4.24
CA LYS A 235 0.72 -6.16 3.64
C LYS A 235 0.76 -4.90 2.79
N ALA A 236 1.77 -4.07 3.03
CA ALA A 236 2.00 -2.83 2.32
C ALA A 236 3.31 -2.90 1.53
N VAL A 237 3.23 -2.59 0.26
CA VAL A 237 4.37 -2.53 -0.67
C VAL A 237 4.59 -1.08 -1.09
N ARG A 238 5.80 -0.59 -1.00
CA ARG A 238 6.22 0.63 -1.69
C ARG A 238 6.75 0.28 -3.07
N LEU A 239 6.15 0.82 -4.11
CA LEU A 239 6.76 0.86 -5.44
C LEU A 239 7.70 2.06 -5.47
N GLN A 240 8.98 1.83 -5.81
CA GLN A 240 10.03 2.85 -5.73
C GLN A 240 10.73 2.99 -7.08
N ALA A 241 10.56 4.13 -7.74
CA ALA A 241 11.29 4.45 -8.97
C ALA A 241 12.72 4.87 -8.65
N GLY A 242 13.68 4.17 -9.24
CA GLY A 242 15.10 4.38 -8.98
C GLY A 242 15.55 3.86 -7.60
N GLU A 243 16.82 4.06 -7.31
CA GLU A 243 17.36 3.82 -5.98
C GLU A 243 16.88 4.89 -5.01
N SER A 244 16.61 4.49 -3.79
CA SER A 244 16.41 5.47 -2.71
C SER A 244 17.71 6.23 -2.52
N PRO A 245 17.72 7.56 -2.48
CA PRO A 245 18.94 8.28 -2.12
C PRO A 245 19.47 7.74 -0.79
N ASP A 246 20.77 7.51 -0.73
CA ASP A 246 21.50 6.94 0.41
C ASP A 246 21.60 7.95 1.58
N THR A 247 20.49 8.59 1.88
CA THR A 247 20.34 9.46 3.04
C THR A 247 19.76 8.59 4.14
N GLY A 248 20.39 8.45 5.28
CA GLY A 248 19.99 7.64 6.45
C GLY A 248 18.48 7.42 6.73
N ASP A 249 17.66 7.73 5.77
CA ASP A 249 16.22 7.58 5.65
C ASP A 249 15.80 6.22 5.04
N GLU A 250 16.76 5.42 4.52
CA GLU A 250 16.45 4.08 3.97
C GLU A 250 15.81 3.17 5.02
N ALA A 251 16.31 3.20 6.25
CA ALA A 251 15.74 2.42 7.33
C ALA A 251 14.31 2.86 7.65
N ARG A 252 14.00 4.16 7.62
CA ARG A 252 12.66 4.71 7.83
C ARG A 252 11.73 4.39 6.66
N THR A 253 12.22 4.49 5.43
CA THR A 253 11.47 4.16 4.22
C THR A 253 11.11 2.68 4.21
N ARG A 254 12.04 1.80 4.60
CA ARG A 254 11.80 0.34 4.70
C ARG A 254 10.92 -0.03 5.91
N SER A 255 11.04 0.64 7.05
CA SER A 255 10.27 0.32 8.25
C SER A 255 8.77 0.60 8.12
N GLY A 256 8.38 1.45 7.19
CA GLY A 256 6.98 1.78 6.95
C GLY A 256 6.22 0.81 6.04
N TYR A 257 6.87 -0.22 5.47
CA TYR A 257 6.28 -1.16 4.51
C TYR A 257 6.76 -2.59 4.77
N ASP A 258 6.01 -3.59 4.27
CA ASP A 258 6.43 -5.00 4.32
C ASP A 258 7.45 -5.32 3.21
N ALA A 259 7.39 -4.60 2.09
CA ALA A 259 8.32 -4.74 0.98
C ALA A 259 8.49 -3.42 0.22
N VAL A 260 9.65 -3.28 -0.42
CA VAL A 260 9.93 -2.21 -1.38
C VAL A 260 10.26 -2.88 -2.72
N TRP A 261 9.51 -2.54 -3.77
CA TRP A 261 9.73 -3.06 -5.11
C TRP A 261 10.34 -1.97 -5.98
N LEU A 262 11.60 -2.14 -6.32
CA LEU A 262 12.32 -1.20 -7.15
C LEU A 262 11.86 -1.29 -8.62
N THR A 263 11.81 -0.15 -9.26
CA THR A 263 11.51 0.00 -10.69
C THR A 263 12.54 0.93 -11.33
N PRO A 264 12.65 0.97 -12.66
CA PRO A 264 13.53 1.91 -13.33
C PRO A 264 13.32 3.36 -12.86
N PRO A 265 14.37 4.16 -12.77
CA PRO A 265 14.27 5.56 -12.37
C PRO A 265 13.43 6.37 -13.35
N LEU A 266 12.73 7.38 -12.83
CA LEU A 266 12.06 8.37 -13.65
C LEU A 266 13.05 9.47 -14.09
N PRO A 267 12.82 10.12 -15.22
CA PRO A 267 13.54 11.34 -15.58
C PRO A 267 13.40 12.38 -14.45
N PRO A 268 14.44 13.18 -14.18
CA PRO A 268 14.37 14.25 -13.20
C PRO A 268 13.18 15.18 -13.48
N LYS A 269 12.36 15.44 -12.48
CA LYS A 269 11.18 16.29 -12.58
C LYS A 269 11.07 17.19 -11.35
N ASP A 270 10.90 18.47 -11.59
CA ASP A 270 10.62 19.45 -10.54
C ASP A 270 9.11 19.47 -10.24
N TYR A 271 8.70 18.69 -9.27
CA TYR A 271 7.30 18.62 -8.83
C TYR A 271 6.81 19.94 -8.19
N CYS A 272 7.72 20.76 -7.73
CA CYS A 272 7.40 22.03 -7.10
C CYS A 272 7.18 23.20 -8.09
N ALA A 273 7.63 23.05 -9.35
CA ALA A 273 7.51 24.12 -10.35
C ALA A 273 6.06 24.59 -10.55
N ALA A 274 5.11 23.63 -10.62
CA ALA A 274 3.70 23.95 -10.81
C ALA A 274 3.06 24.64 -9.58
N LEU A 275 3.65 24.49 -8.39
CA LEU A 275 3.17 25.14 -7.16
C LEU A 275 3.73 26.54 -7.02
N ARG A 276 4.99 26.77 -7.43
CA ARG A 276 5.64 28.09 -7.39
C ARG A 276 5.04 29.12 -8.35
N GLY A 277 4.41 28.65 -9.43
CA GLY A 277 3.79 29.52 -10.44
C GLY A 277 2.31 29.83 -10.20
N ARG A 278 1.73 29.44 -9.07
CA ARG A 278 0.33 29.79 -8.72
C ARG A 278 0.35 31.10 -7.94
N PRO A 279 -0.36 32.14 -8.42
CA PRO A 279 -0.51 33.41 -7.72
C PRO A 279 -1.27 33.27 -6.38
#